data_829aa1768a737a85c3caf746732cfc3e
#
_entry.id   829aa1768a737a85c3caf746732cfc3e
#
_cell.length_a   1.000
_cell.length_b   1.000
_cell.length_c   1.000
_cell.angle_alpha   90.00
_cell.angle_beta   90.00
_cell.angle_gamma   90.00
#
_symmetry.space_group_name_H-M   'P 1'
#
loop_
_entity.id
_entity.type
_entity.pdbx_description
1 polymer ?
#
loop_
_entity_poly.entity_id
_entity_poly.type
_entity_poly.pdbx_seq_one_letter_code
_entity_poly.pdbx_strand_id
1 'polypeptide(L)'
;MTRPPVEVADILRVQGDCFREQNRSWLGYQQLSVLRAITRCRTAALGGHLDSCSRCDLQAISYNSCRNRHCPKCQAQARRRWLARREQDLLPVPYFHVVFTLPHALNPLCHRHPGLLYDLLFRATAQTMLEVAADPRHLGARIGFLSILHTWGQNLRLHPHS
;
A
#
# COMPACT_ATOMS: atom_id res chain seq x y z
N MET A 1 -10.27 -14.66 -11.42
CA MET A 1 -10.70 -13.60 -10.47
C MET A 1 -11.59 -12.64 -11.23
N THR A 2 -12.85 -12.52 -10.85
CA THR A 2 -13.78 -11.56 -11.43
C THR A 2 -13.38 -10.13 -11.08
N ARG A 3 -13.52 -9.21 -12.02
CA ARG A 3 -13.30 -7.77 -11.80
C ARG A 3 -14.31 -7.29 -10.74
N PRO A 4 -13.90 -6.47 -9.75
CA PRO A 4 -14.85 -5.84 -8.84
C PRO A 4 -15.82 -4.94 -9.64
N PRO A 5 -17.07 -4.77 -9.17
CA PRO A 5 -18.08 -4.01 -9.89
C PRO A 5 -17.69 -2.54 -10.13
N VAL A 6 -16.88 -1.97 -9.21
CA VAL A 6 -16.32 -0.60 -9.32
C VAL A 6 -14.85 -0.63 -8.97
N GLU A 7 -14.04 -0.02 -9.81
CA GLU A 7 -12.61 0.19 -9.57
C GLU A 7 -12.31 1.67 -9.30
N VAL A 8 -11.23 1.97 -8.58
CA VAL A 8 -10.79 3.36 -8.36
C VAL A 8 -10.61 4.12 -9.68
N ALA A 9 -10.17 3.43 -10.74
CA ALA A 9 -10.05 4.03 -12.07
C ALA A 9 -11.41 4.46 -12.65
N ASP A 10 -12.49 3.75 -12.35
CA ASP A 10 -13.83 4.12 -12.83
C ASP A 10 -14.34 5.38 -12.13
N ILE A 11 -14.13 5.49 -10.82
CA ILE A 11 -14.44 6.69 -10.03
C ILE A 11 -13.67 7.90 -10.60
N LEU A 12 -12.36 7.73 -10.85
CA LEU A 12 -11.51 8.79 -11.38
C LEU A 12 -11.87 9.19 -12.82
N ARG A 13 -12.43 8.29 -13.62
CA ARG A 13 -12.92 8.64 -14.97
C ARG A 13 -14.18 9.48 -14.92
N VAL A 14 -15.06 9.20 -13.97
CA VAL A 14 -16.34 9.92 -13.83
C VAL A 14 -16.16 11.26 -13.12
N GLN A 15 -15.39 11.27 -12.02
CA GLN A 15 -15.29 12.42 -11.12
C GLN A 15 -13.97 13.18 -11.21
N GLY A 16 -13.01 12.66 -11.97
CA GLY A 16 -11.62 13.16 -11.96
C GLY A 16 -11.48 14.60 -12.46
N ASP A 17 -12.29 15.04 -13.40
CA ASP A 17 -12.23 16.41 -13.93
C ASP A 17 -12.80 17.40 -12.91
N CYS A 18 -13.96 17.11 -12.34
CA CYS A 18 -14.55 17.90 -11.26
C CYS A 18 -13.61 17.99 -10.05
N PHE A 19 -13.04 16.86 -9.64
CA PHE A 19 -12.07 16.83 -8.55
C PHE A 19 -10.84 17.71 -8.83
N ARG A 20 -10.29 17.68 -10.05
CA ARG A 20 -9.15 18.52 -10.44
C ARG A 20 -9.47 19.99 -10.42
N GLU A 21 -10.65 20.36 -10.87
CA GLU A 21 -11.10 21.75 -10.87
C GLU A 21 -11.27 22.32 -9.47
N GLN A 22 -11.92 21.56 -8.59
CA GLN A 22 -12.15 21.97 -7.20
C GLN A 22 -10.87 22.02 -6.36
N ASN A 23 -9.82 21.32 -6.78
CA ASN A 23 -8.59 21.15 -6.00
C ASN A 23 -7.33 21.69 -6.69
N ARG A 24 -7.47 22.60 -7.65
CA ARG A 24 -6.35 23.17 -8.44
C ARG A 24 -5.25 23.80 -7.58
N SER A 25 -5.61 24.36 -6.42
CA SER A 25 -4.68 25.10 -5.55
C SER A 25 -3.61 24.23 -4.91
N TRP A 26 -3.86 22.91 -4.72
CA TRP A 26 -2.92 22.01 -4.08
C TRP A 26 -2.51 20.79 -4.92
N LEU A 27 -3.19 20.54 -6.04
CA LEU A 27 -2.84 19.46 -6.96
C LEU A 27 -1.62 19.85 -7.81
N GLY A 28 -0.46 19.33 -7.43
CA GLY A 28 0.76 19.49 -8.21
C GLY A 28 0.91 18.41 -9.31
N TYR A 29 2.00 18.54 -10.08
CA TYR A 29 2.32 17.65 -11.19
C TYR A 29 2.36 16.17 -10.77
N GLN A 30 2.90 15.87 -9.59
CA GLN A 30 3.02 14.49 -9.10
C GLN A 30 1.65 13.84 -8.88
N GLN A 31 0.72 14.54 -8.20
CA GLN A 31 -0.63 14.05 -7.97
C GLN A 31 -1.39 13.84 -9.28
N LEU A 32 -1.30 14.80 -10.20
CA LEU A 32 -1.92 14.70 -11.54
C LEU A 32 -1.35 13.52 -12.35
N SER A 33 -0.04 13.28 -12.25
CA SER A 33 0.61 12.14 -12.89
C SER A 33 0.09 10.80 -12.34
N VAL A 34 -0.12 10.70 -11.01
CA VAL A 34 -0.69 9.51 -10.37
C VAL A 34 -2.14 9.28 -10.84
N LEU A 35 -2.99 10.29 -10.81
CA LEU A 35 -4.38 10.18 -11.28
C LEU A 35 -4.43 9.70 -12.73
N ARG A 36 -3.62 10.29 -13.61
CA ARG A 36 -3.50 9.90 -15.02
C ARG A 36 -2.99 8.45 -15.17
N ALA A 37 -2.03 8.03 -14.37
CA ALA A 37 -1.51 6.67 -14.40
C ALA A 37 -2.58 5.64 -14.01
N ILE A 38 -3.37 5.91 -12.95
CA ILE A 38 -4.44 5.02 -12.48
C ILE A 38 -5.53 4.87 -13.54
N THR A 39 -6.00 6.00 -14.12
CA THR A 39 -7.09 5.99 -15.12
C THR A 39 -6.71 5.26 -16.42
N ARG A 40 -5.42 5.30 -16.80
CA ARG A 40 -4.90 4.67 -18.02
C ARG A 40 -4.42 3.23 -17.81
N CYS A 41 -4.33 2.77 -16.54
CA CYS A 41 -3.78 1.46 -16.22
C CYS A 41 -4.61 0.32 -16.82
N ARG A 42 -3.94 -0.55 -17.58
CA ARG A 42 -4.55 -1.69 -18.29
C ARG A 42 -5.69 -1.27 -19.22
N THR A 43 -5.45 -0.23 -19.99
CA THR A 43 -6.30 0.22 -21.09
C THR A 43 -5.48 0.36 -22.37
N ALA A 44 -6.15 0.51 -23.51
CA ALA A 44 -5.52 0.73 -24.81
C ALA A 44 -4.59 1.98 -24.81
N ALA A 45 -4.82 2.94 -23.90
CA ALA A 45 -3.99 4.15 -23.78
C ALA A 45 -2.52 3.90 -23.37
N LEU A 46 -2.19 2.70 -22.87
CA LEU A 46 -0.82 2.27 -22.56
C LEU A 46 -0.31 1.19 -23.53
N GLY A 47 -1.05 0.92 -24.60
CA GLY A 47 -0.76 -0.19 -25.50
C GLY A 47 -1.01 -1.55 -24.86
N GLY A 48 -0.68 -2.59 -25.58
CA GLY A 48 -0.85 -3.98 -25.14
C GLY A 48 -0.24 -4.94 -26.15
N HIS A 49 -0.45 -6.22 -25.90
CA HIS A 49 -0.06 -7.30 -26.80
C HIS A 49 -1.22 -8.28 -26.95
N LEU A 50 -1.21 -8.98 -28.06
CA LEU A 50 -2.16 -10.02 -28.38
C LEU A 50 -1.58 -11.37 -27.95
N ASP A 51 -2.27 -12.02 -27.02
CA ASP A 51 -1.95 -13.38 -26.60
C ASP A 51 -2.76 -14.37 -27.42
N SER A 52 -2.14 -15.40 -27.97
CA SER A 52 -2.80 -16.47 -28.71
C SER A 52 -2.56 -17.80 -28.00
N CYS A 53 -3.64 -18.56 -27.77
CA CYS A 53 -3.53 -19.89 -27.19
C CYS A 53 -3.16 -20.92 -28.24
N SER A 54 -2.03 -21.62 -28.07
CA SER A 54 -1.55 -22.65 -28.98
C SER A 54 -2.42 -23.92 -29.03
N ARG A 55 -3.39 -24.08 -28.11
CA ARG A 55 -4.29 -25.25 -28.06
C ARG A 55 -5.65 -25.02 -28.72
N CYS A 56 -6.16 -23.79 -28.68
CA CYS A 56 -7.53 -23.50 -29.13
C CYS A 56 -7.65 -22.22 -29.96
N ASP A 57 -6.53 -21.62 -30.35
CA ASP A 57 -6.43 -20.37 -31.12
C ASP A 57 -7.20 -19.18 -30.54
N LEU A 58 -7.63 -19.29 -29.27
CA LEU A 58 -8.25 -18.16 -28.57
C LEU A 58 -7.27 -17.00 -28.51
N GLN A 59 -7.72 -15.84 -28.96
CA GLN A 59 -6.96 -14.60 -28.87
C GLN A 59 -7.49 -13.70 -27.76
N ALA A 60 -6.59 -13.10 -26.96
CA ALA A 60 -6.92 -12.16 -25.92
C ALA A 60 -5.95 -10.98 -25.94
N ILE A 61 -6.46 -9.78 -25.71
CA ILE A 61 -5.63 -8.57 -25.59
C ILE A 61 -5.23 -8.37 -24.14
N SER A 62 -3.93 -8.32 -23.88
CA SER A 62 -3.35 -7.98 -22.59
C SER A 62 -2.82 -6.56 -22.61
N TYR A 63 -3.53 -5.64 -21.96
CA TYR A 63 -3.09 -4.24 -21.89
C TYR A 63 -2.01 -4.00 -20.84
N ASN A 64 -1.06 -3.12 -21.16
CA ASN A 64 0.07 -2.78 -20.31
C ASN A 64 -0.37 -2.10 -19.00
N SER A 65 0.35 -2.41 -17.93
CA SER A 65 0.15 -1.80 -16.61
C SER A 65 0.90 -0.47 -16.49
N CYS A 66 0.39 0.46 -15.68
CA CYS A 66 1.05 1.75 -15.46
C CYS A 66 2.28 1.67 -14.56
N ARG A 67 2.50 0.56 -13.86
CA ARG A 67 3.59 0.32 -12.89
C ARG A 67 3.70 1.38 -11.79
N ASN A 68 2.69 2.21 -11.61
CA ASN A 68 2.69 3.25 -10.59
C ASN A 68 2.42 2.63 -9.21
N ARG A 69 3.23 3.02 -8.21
CA ARG A 69 3.11 2.51 -6.84
C ARG A 69 1.81 2.90 -6.12
N HIS A 70 1.10 3.89 -6.61
CA HIS A 70 -0.20 4.30 -6.07
C HIS A 70 -1.40 3.65 -6.80
N CYS A 71 -1.14 2.88 -7.86
CA CYS A 71 -2.20 2.22 -8.62
C CYS A 71 -2.68 0.96 -7.89
N PRO A 72 -3.97 0.87 -7.50
CA PRO A 72 -4.51 -0.31 -6.79
C PRO A 72 -4.34 -1.61 -7.58
N LYS A 73 -4.49 -1.57 -8.91
CA LYS A 73 -4.28 -2.74 -9.78
C LYS A 73 -2.84 -3.25 -9.76
N CYS A 74 -1.87 -2.33 -9.84
CA CYS A 74 -0.45 -2.68 -9.80
C CYS A 74 -0.04 -3.16 -8.40
N GLN A 75 -0.53 -2.50 -7.35
CA GLN A 75 -0.25 -2.86 -5.95
C GLN A 75 -0.86 -4.21 -5.55
N ALA A 76 -2.03 -4.57 -6.06
CA ALA A 76 -2.64 -5.85 -5.77
C ALA A 76 -1.74 -7.05 -6.13
N GLN A 77 -0.99 -6.97 -7.23
CA GLN A 77 -0.04 -8.01 -7.61
C GLN A 77 1.22 -8.00 -6.72
N ALA A 78 1.76 -6.81 -6.43
CA ALA A 78 2.91 -6.66 -5.53
C ALA A 78 2.58 -7.18 -4.12
N ARG A 79 1.41 -6.82 -3.60
CA ARG A 79 0.90 -7.31 -2.32
C ARG A 79 0.79 -8.84 -2.28
N ARG A 80 0.20 -9.47 -3.30
CA ARG A 80 0.08 -10.95 -3.34
C ARG A 80 1.44 -11.63 -3.31
N ARG A 81 2.42 -11.14 -4.08
CA ARG A 81 3.78 -11.68 -4.08
C ARG A 81 4.45 -11.52 -2.72
N TRP A 82 4.25 -10.39 -2.08
CA TRP A 82 4.79 -10.11 -0.75
C TRP A 82 4.18 -11.04 0.30
N LEU A 83 2.84 -11.20 0.31
CA LEU A 83 2.14 -12.11 1.21
C LEU A 83 2.62 -13.55 1.04
N ALA A 84 2.66 -14.06 -0.20
CA ALA A 84 3.12 -15.42 -0.48
C ALA A 84 4.54 -15.70 0.03
N ARG A 85 5.43 -14.69 0.04
CA ARG A 85 6.76 -14.83 0.63
C ARG A 85 6.69 -14.84 2.16
N ARG A 86 5.86 -13.98 2.76
CA ARG A 86 5.72 -13.92 4.23
C ARG A 86 5.05 -15.17 4.79
N GLU A 87 4.10 -15.75 4.08
CA GLU A 87 3.47 -17.03 4.47
C GLU A 87 4.50 -18.16 4.62
N GLN A 88 5.57 -18.15 3.84
CA GLN A 88 6.66 -19.12 3.94
C GLN A 88 7.55 -18.92 5.18
N ASP A 89 7.58 -17.71 5.74
CA ASP A 89 8.37 -17.39 6.94
C ASP A 89 7.59 -17.64 8.23
N LEU A 90 6.28 -17.97 8.14
CA LEU A 90 5.44 -18.20 9.31
C LEU A 90 5.79 -19.52 9.99
N LEU A 91 6.00 -19.47 11.30
CA LEU A 91 6.16 -20.63 12.15
C LEU A 91 4.78 -21.14 12.63
N PRO A 92 4.62 -22.43 12.95
CA PRO A 92 3.38 -22.99 13.47
C PRO A 92 3.18 -22.65 14.97
N VAL A 93 3.14 -21.37 15.29
CA VAL A 93 3.01 -20.84 16.65
C VAL A 93 1.94 -19.75 16.69
N PRO A 94 1.36 -19.43 17.85
CA PRO A 94 0.46 -18.29 17.99
C PRO A 94 1.17 -16.97 17.66
N TYR A 95 0.47 -16.09 16.97
CA TYR A 95 0.92 -14.74 16.65
C TYR A 95 0.09 -13.69 17.37
N PHE A 96 0.74 -12.63 17.83
CA PHE A 96 0.10 -11.49 18.47
C PHE A 96 0.22 -10.27 17.58
N HIS A 97 -0.89 -9.54 17.45
CA HIS A 97 -0.91 -8.27 16.74
C HIS A 97 -0.76 -7.15 17.77
N VAL A 98 0.38 -6.46 17.72
CA VAL A 98 0.69 -5.30 18.57
C VAL A 98 0.69 -4.06 17.71
N VAL A 99 0.06 -2.97 18.16
CA VAL A 99 -0.04 -1.72 17.41
C VAL A 99 0.55 -0.58 18.23
N PHE A 100 1.52 0.11 17.63
CA PHE A 100 2.12 1.33 18.17
C PHE A 100 1.67 2.52 17.33
N THR A 101 1.02 3.49 17.95
CA THR A 101 0.47 4.66 17.27
C THR A 101 1.26 5.92 17.61
N LEU A 102 1.39 6.83 16.63
CA LEU A 102 1.89 8.17 16.91
C LEU A 102 0.73 9.07 17.40
N PRO A 103 0.98 9.94 18.40
CA PRO A 103 0.01 10.94 18.79
C PRO A 103 -0.38 11.84 17.62
N HIS A 104 -1.67 12.15 17.48
CA HIS A 104 -2.20 12.96 16.39
C HIS A 104 -1.53 14.35 16.27
N ALA A 105 -1.05 14.90 17.37
CA ALA A 105 -0.31 16.16 17.42
C ALA A 105 0.98 16.12 16.57
N LEU A 106 1.54 14.93 16.28
CA LEU A 106 2.73 14.77 15.46
C LEU A 106 2.42 14.68 13.95
N ASN A 107 1.15 14.65 13.54
CA ASN A 107 0.79 14.53 12.12
C ASN A 107 1.40 15.64 11.23
N PRO A 108 1.46 16.93 11.64
CA PRO A 108 2.11 17.96 10.84
C PRO A 108 3.60 17.67 10.58
N LEU A 109 4.30 17.11 11.58
CA LEU A 109 5.70 16.69 11.44
C LEU A 109 5.82 15.46 10.52
N CYS A 110 4.91 14.50 10.63
CA CYS A 110 4.87 13.33 9.74
C CYS A 110 4.67 13.75 8.28
N HIS A 111 3.85 14.77 8.00
CA HIS A 111 3.71 15.31 6.66
C HIS A 111 4.99 15.99 6.15
N ARG A 112 5.65 16.74 7.01
CA ARG A 112 6.83 17.52 6.63
C ARG A 112 8.10 16.68 6.54
N HIS A 113 8.25 15.71 7.45
CA HIS A 113 9.44 14.87 7.59
C HIS A 113 9.10 13.38 7.71
N PRO A 114 8.39 12.80 6.73
CA PRO A 114 7.88 11.42 6.85
C PRO A 114 9.00 10.40 7.06
N GLY A 115 10.12 10.52 6.35
CA GLY A 115 11.24 9.59 6.48
C GLY A 115 11.80 9.55 7.90
N LEU A 116 12.03 10.71 8.52
CA LEU A 116 12.55 10.80 9.88
C LEU A 116 11.58 10.22 10.91
N LEU A 117 10.30 10.61 10.84
CA LEU A 117 9.32 10.20 11.85
C LEU A 117 8.97 8.71 11.75
N TYR A 118 8.90 8.17 10.56
CA TYR A 118 8.63 6.73 10.38
C TYR A 118 9.84 5.86 10.74
N ASP A 119 11.06 6.30 10.45
CA ASP A 119 12.27 5.62 10.91
C ASP A 119 12.36 5.63 12.44
N LEU A 120 12.06 6.76 13.08
CA LEU A 120 11.99 6.85 14.54
C LEU A 120 10.92 5.92 15.12
N LEU A 121 9.73 5.87 14.51
CA LEU A 121 8.65 4.96 14.92
C LEU A 121 9.14 3.51 14.88
N PHE A 122 9.69 3.06 13.76
CA PHE A 122 10.20 1.70 13.63
C PHE A 122 11.29 1.36 14.65
N ARG A 123 12.24 2.26 14.87
CA ARG A 123 13.32 2.04 15.86
C ARG A 123 12.78 1.97 17.27
N ALA A 124 11.92 2.90 17.67
CA ALA A 124 11.33 2.93 19.01
C ALA A 124 10.48 1.69 19.27
N THR A 125 9.62 1.30 18.33
CA THR A 125 8.77 0.12 18.48
C THR A 125 9.59 -1.17 18.53
N ALA A 126 10.60 -1.31 17.66
CA ALA A 126 11.48 -2.47 17.66
C ALA A 126 12.26 -2.59 18.99
N GLN A 127 12.84 -1.49 19.45
CA GLN A 127 13.56 -1.46 20.72
C GLN A 127 12.66 -1.83 21.90
N THR A 128 11.46 -1.21 21.98
CA THR A 128 10.47 -1.52 23.03
C THR A 128 10.10 -2.99 23.03
N MET A 129 9.79 -3.56 21.87
CA MET A 129 9.43 -4.98 21.75
C MET A 129 10.55 -5.90 22.24
N LEU A 130 11.78 -5.62 21.84
CA LEU A 130 12.94 -6.44 22.22
C LEU A 130 13.28 -6.33 23.72
N GLU A 131 13.24 -5.12 24.27
CA GLU A 131 13.53 -4.87 25.69
C GLU A 131 12.48 -5.51 26.61
N VAL A 132 11.20 -5.30 26.31
CA VAL A 132 10.09 -5.88 27.09
C VAL A 132 10.10 -7.41 27.01
N ALA A 133 10.34 -7.97 25.82
CA ALA A 133 10.38 -9.42 25.68
C ALA A 133 11.59 -10.05 26.37
N ALA A 134 12.72 -9.37 26.43
CA ALA A 134 13.92 -9.88 27.10
C ALA A 134 13.80 -9.85 28.64
N ASP A 135 12.94 -9.00 29.20
CA ASP A 135 12.77 -8.90 30.67
C ASP A 135 12.12 -10.18 31.21
N PRO A 136 12.78 -10.90 32.17
CA PRO A 136 12.21 -12.11 32.77
C PRO A 136 10.88 -11.90 33.53
N ARG A 137 10.58 -10.69 33.95
CA ARG A 137 9.30 -10.34 34.59
C ARG A 137 8.13 -10.35 33.60
N HIS A 138 8.42 -10.32 32.29
CA HIS A 138 7.44 -10.38 31.23
C HIS A 138 7.55 -11.72 30.48
N LEU A 139 8.45 -11.83 29.49
CA LEU A 139 8.57 -13.02 28.68
C LEU A 139 9.92 -13.76 28.88
N GLY A 140 11.00 -13.05 29.17
CA GLY A 140 12.34 -13.61 29.36
C GLY A 140 12.88 -14.32 28.10
N ALA A 141 12.48 -13.89 26.90
CA ALA A 141 12.81 -14.56 25.65
C ALA A 141 13.23 -13.60 24.54
N ARG A 142 13.93 -14.16 23.55
CA ARG A 142 14.19 -13.45 22.28
C ARG A 142 13.03 -13.72 21.34
N ILE A 143 12.40 -12.65 20.88
CA ILE A 143 11.28 -12.72 19.94
C ILE A 143 11.72 -12.38 18.52
N GLY A 144 10.96 -12.89 17.53
CA GLY A 144 10.94 -12.37 16.17
C GLY A 144 9.62 -11.65 15.93
N PHE A 145 9.62 -10.60 15.11
CA PHE A 145 8.41 -9.89 14.72
C PHE A 145 8.56 -9.26 13.32
N LEU A 146 7.44 -8.96 12.71
CA LEU A 146 7.36 -8.21 11.46
C LEU A 146 6.65 -6.89 11.73
N SER A 147 7.32 -5.76 11.48
CA SER A 147 6.74 -4.44 11.61
C SER A 147 6.30 -3.91 10.24
N ILE A 148 5.08 -3.39 10.17
CA ILE A 148 4.47 -2.88 8.94
C ILE A 148 3.92 -1.49 9.22
N LEU A 149 4.39 -0.49 8.45
CA LEU A 149 3.86 0.86 8.54
C LEU A 149 2.49 0.97 7.88
N HIS A 150 1.50 1.39 8.65
CA HIS A 150 0.24 1.91 8.15
C HIS A 150 0.17 3.41 8.41
N THR A 151 -0.34 4.19 7.44
CA THR A 151 -0.34 5.65 7.55
C THR A 151 -1.74 6.26 7.58
N TRP A 152 -2.78 5.46 7.35
CA TRP A 152 -4.15 5.93 7.22
C TRP A 152 -5.10 5.14 8.10
N GLY A 153 -5.95 5.85 8.83
CA GLY A 153 -7.09 5.25 9.51
C GLY A 153 -8.24 4.92 8.56
N GLN A 154 -9.27 4.23 9.04
CA GLN A 154 -10.47 3.89 8.25
C GLN A 154 -11.22 5.10 7.71
N ASN A 155 -11.08 6.25 8.35
CA ASN A 155 -11.65 7.54 7.94
C ASN A 155 -10.76 8.30 6.92
N LEU A 156 -9.74 7.65 6.36
CA LEU A 156 -8.77 8.21 5.42
C LEU A 156 -7.96 9.41 5.97
N ARG A 157 -7.95 9.60 7.29
CA ARG A 157 -7.08 10.59 7.94
C ARG A 157 -5.71 10.00 8.20
N LEU A 158 -4.68 10.86 8.17
CA LEU A 158 -3.34 10.45 8.54
C LEU A 158 -3.29 9.96 9.99
N HIS A 159 -2.89 8.71 10.16
CA HIS A 159 -2.79 8.03 11.45
C HIS A 159 -1.66 7.01 11.39
N PRO A 160 -0.39 7.46 11.43
CA PRO A 160 0.75 6.58 11.34
C PRO A 160 0.80 5.62 12.53
N HIS A 161 0.96 4.33 12.23
CA HIS A 161 1.14 3.26 13.20
C HIS A 161 1.91 2.09 12.60
N SER A 162 2.51 1.29 13.43
CA SER A 162 3.26 0.09 13.03
C SER A 162 2.93 -1.08 13.95
#